data_7b5cd05b501c7a92c6c47159faf2c84b
#
_entry.id   7b5cd05b501c7a92c6c47159faf2c84b
#
_cell.length_a   1.000
_cell.length_b   1.000
_cell.length_c   1.000
_cell.angle_alpha   90.00
_cell.angle_beta   90.00
_cell.angle_gamma   90.00
#
_symmetry.space_group_name_H-M   'P 1'
#
loop_
_entity.id
_entity.type
_entity.pdbx_description
1 polymer ?
#
loop_
_entity_poly.entity_id
_entity_poly.type
_entity_poly.pdbx_seq_one_letter_code
_entity_poly.pdbx_strand_id
1 'polypeptide(L)'
;MFEGLTFVTEDGDVQPRLATSWERVDDLTWKFNLRRNVLFHNGVPFTADAVVFAVEYLRSDEARVEPIARDLGAIERAEALDEHTVLIHTGVAAPLLPALTEALMIVEPGQWQRLGREGFAVEPVGTGPFKLVEWSEAKATLDAHRAGWRPPKVDGLHIFALPDTSSRVQAMLSDRLDIAVAMSRDNILAVESGGGRGDIGTTISVLGISFILTKTADDHPIQDKRVRQALNYAVNKDAYIEALFGGLTKASSQPTTEAAFGHNPSVSPYPFDPDRARALLAEAGYPDGFSFTAQVTIGGGASLAPAYQQVAADLLNVGVVMTLRTMPVQQLIRGIQEGEWRGEAFGMNYSAERTTDALRPARLHSCIQRTPWYCNEDLTEKIRTAFATSDLEDRRRLTEEVMAIYHDDAPAIWMHEVIMFKALGPRVKNFRQDLTVLNYDEIELVP
;
A
#
# COMPACT_ATOMS: atom_id res chain seq x y z
N MET A 1 14.17 -2.48 11.97
CA MET A 1 15.26 -1.50 12.26
C MET A 1 14.69 -0.17 12.75
N PHE A 2 13.82 0.49 11.99
CA PHE A 2 13.21 1.76 12.36
C PHE A 2 11.80 1.55 12.90
N GLU A 3 11.32 2.49 13.68
CA GLU A 3 9.97 2.48 14.25
C GLU A 3 9.35 3.87 14.13
N GLY A 4 8.03 3.89 13.93
CA GLY A 4 7.23 5.11 14.02
C GLY A 4 6.79 5.41 15.46
N LEU A 5 6.03 6.48 15.64
CA LEU A 5 5.48 6.81 16.96
C LEU A 5 4.37 5.84 17.36
N THR A 6 3.60 5.38 16.41
CA THR A 6 2.45 4.48 16.56
C THR A 6 2.61 3.25 15.68
N PHE A 7 1.61 2.41 15.70
CA PHE A 7 1.53 1.18 14.94
C PHE A 7 0.05 0.89 14.64
N VAL A 8 -0.28 0.43 13.43
CA VAL A 8 -1.65 0.10 13.03
C VAL A 8 -1.81 -1.40 12.94
N THR A 9 -2.78 -1.95 13.64
CA THR A 9 -3.11 -3.38 13.61
C THR A 9 -3.84 -3.78 12.34
N GLU A 10 -4.01 -5.08 12.09
CA GLU A 10 -4.78 -5.62 10.97
C GLU A 10 -6.22 -5.10 10.95
N ASP A 11 -6.82 -4.85 12.12
CA ASP A 11 -8.18 -4.32 12.26
C ASP A 11 -8.26 -2.79 12.04
N GLY A 12 -7.13 -2.12 11.81
CA GLY A 12 -7.05 -0.67 11.62
C GLY A 12 -6.92 0.14 12.92
N ASP A 13 -6.79 -0.51 14.07
CA ASP A 13 -6.62 0.16 15.37
C ASP A 13 -5.21 0.73 15.52
N VAL A 14 -5.13 1.97 16.01
CA VAL A 14 -3.85 2.64 16.28
C VAL A 14 -3.35 2.27 17.68
N GLN A 15 -2.16 1.66 17.73
CA GLN A 15 -1.54 1.18 18.95
C GLN A 15 -0.25 1.94 19.29
N PRO A 16 0.13 2.04 20.58
CA PRO A 16 1.39 2.64 21.01
C PRO A 16 2.63 1.93 20.48
N ARG A 17 3.63 2.72 20.00
CA ARG A 17 4.97 2.22 19.65
C ARG A 17 6.04 3.06 20.37
N LEU A 18 6.68 4.02 19.71
CA LEU A 18 7.59 4.98 20.38
C LEU A 18 6.82 6.06 21.15
N ALA A 19 5.59 6.37 20.78
CA ALA A 19 4.65 7.10 21.64
C ALA A 19 3.85 6.10 22.50
N THR A 20 3.57 6.48 23.74
CA THR A 20 2.74 5.70 24.70
C THR A 20 1.29 6.18 24.73
N SER A 21 1.06 7.43 24.36
CA SER A 21 -0.26 8.04 24.24
C SER A 21 -0.19 9.31 23.39
N TRP A 22 -1.32 9.75 22.91
CA TRP A 22 -1.48 10.99 22.16
C TRP A 22 -2.82 11.63 22.44
N GLU A 23 -2.90 12.93 22.25
CA GLU A 23 -4.13 13.69 22.37
C GLU A 23 -4.14 14.84 21.35
N ARG A 24 -5.33 15.16 20.84
CA ARG A 24 -5.53 16.32 19.98
C ARG A 24 -5.68 17.56 20.86
N VAL A 25 -4.77 18.52 20.72
CA VAL A 25 -4.79 19.79 21.46
C VAL A 25 -5.77 20.76 20.81
N ASP A 26 -5.71 20.84 19.49
CA ASP A 26 -6.62 21.61 18.64
C ASP A 26 -6.69 20.98 17.23
N ASP A 27 -7.33 21.64 16.26
CA ASP A 27 -7.50 21.11 14.90
C ASP A 27 -6.19 20.88 14.13
N LEU A 28 -5.13 21.60 14.50
CA LEU A 28 -3.84 21.58 13.83
C LEU A 28 -2.70 21.10 14.70
N THR A 29 -2.97 20.69 15.95
CA THR A 29 -1.92 20.34 16.92
C THR A 29 -2.25 19.06 17.67
N TRP A 30 -1.31 18.12 17.61
CA TRP A 30 -1.34 16.89 18.37
C TRP A 30 -0.17 16.82 19.34
N LYS A 31 -0.43 16.35 20.55
CA LYS A 31 0.58 16.06 21.57
C LYS A 31 0.81 14.56 21.66
N PHE A 32 2.08 14.15 21.63
CA PHE A 32 2.49 12.76 21.82
C PHE A 32 3.38 12.65 23.06
N ASN A 33 3.06 11.70 23.95
CA ASN A 33 3.90 11.32 25.06
C ASN A 33 4.77 10.14 24.64
N LEU A 34 6.08 10.29 24.73
CA LEU A 34 7.06 9.34 24.21
C LEU A 34 7.45 8.30 25.27
N ARG A 35 7.83 7.12 24.78
CA ARG A 35 8.31 6.01 25.60
C ARG A 35 9.64 6.37 26.22
N ARG A 36 9.78 6.10 27.52
CA ARG A 36 11.04 6.26 28.28
C ARG A 36 11.90 5.02 28.15
N ASN A 37 13.22 5.18 28.40
CA ASN A 37 14.20 4.08 28.39
C ASN A 37 14.32 3.34 27.08
N VAL A 38 14.09 4.02 25.96
CA VAL A 38 14.36 3.51 24.61
C VAL A 38 15.76 3.94 24.22
N LEU A 39 16.55 2.98 23.73
CA LEU A 39 17.88 3.23 23.20
C LEU A 39 17.90 2.98 21.68
N PHE A 40 18.62 3.84 20.97
CA PHE A 40 19.02 3.57 19.60
C PHE A 40 20.04 2.42 19.55
N HIS A 41 20.28 1.84 18.37
CA HIS A 41 21.23 0.74 18.16
C HIS A 41 22.65 1.07 18.61
N ASN A 42 23.05 2.34 18.64
CA ASN A 42 24.34 2.85 19.10
C ASN A 42 24.35 3.19 20.58
N GLY A 43 23.26 2.96 21.32
CA GLY A 43 23.16 3.21 22.75
C GLY A 43 22.76 4.65 23.13
N VAL A 44 22.55 5.55 22.18
CA VAL A 44 22.05 6.91 22.43
C VAL A 44 20.57 6.82 22.85
N PRO A 45 20.12 7.57 23.89
CA PRO A 45 18.73 7.62 24.28
C PRO A 45 17.84 8.24 23.20
N PHE A 46 16.64 7.66 23.00
CA PHE A 46 15.57 8.25 22.19
C PHE A 46 14.88 9.36 22.98
N THR A 47 14.78 10.55 22.40
CA THR A 47 14.09 11.71 22.97
C THR A 47 13.22 12.39 21.92
N ALA A 48 12.46 13.41 22.35
CA ALA A 48 11.62 14.23 21.48
C ALA A 48 12.42 14.91 20.35
N ASP A 49 13.71 15.22 20.57
CA ASP A 49 14.57 15.81 19.55
C ASP A 49 14.72 14.93 18.30
N ALA A 50 14.67 13.61 18.46
CA ALA A 50 14.70 12.70 17.32
C ALA A 50 13.41 12.78 16.47
N VAL A 51 12.29 13.03 17.10
CA VAL A 51 10.99 13.25 16.39
C VAL A 51 11.03 14.61 15.68
N VAL A 52 11.51 15.65 16.34
CA VAL A 52 11.69 16.99 15.73
C VAL A 52 12.61 16.87 14.51
N PHE A 53 13.75 16.22 14.63
CA PHE A 53 14.67 15.99 13.52
C PHE A 53 14.01 15.24 12.34
N ALA A 54 13.24 14.17 12.61
CA ALA A 54 12.55 13.42 11.56
C ALA A 54 11.56 14.30 10.79
N VAL A 55 10.82 15.18 11.49
CA VAL A 55 9.89 16.12 10.86
C VAL A 55 10.63 17.21 10.08
N GLU A 56 11.72 17.76 10.60
CA GLU A 56 12.55 18.74 9.89
C GLU A 56 13.12 18.14 8.60
N TYR A 57 13.62 16.90 8.63
CA TYR A 57 14.07 16.21 7.43
C TYR A 57 12.95 16.08 6.38
N LEU A 58 11.74 15.64 6.78
CA LEU A 58 10.61 15.52 5.87
C LEU A 58 10.22 16.85 5.19
N ARG A 59 10.52 18.00 5.80
CA ARG A 59 10.25 19.34 5.24
C ARG A 59 11.40 19.91 4.44
N SER A 60 12.55 19.25 4.44
CA SER A 60 13.73 19.65 3.68
C SER A 60 13.52 19.51 2.17
N ASP A 61 14.30 20.26 1.38
CA ASP A 61 14.30 20.16 -0.07
C ASP A 61 14.74 18.76 -0.55
N GLU A 62 15.62 18.11 0.21
CA GLU A 62 16.11 16.76 -0.08
C GLU A 62 14.99 15.71 -0.01
N ALA A 63 14.10 15.80 0.98
CA ALA A 63 13.03 14.84 1.19
C ALA A 63 11.83 15.05 0.26
N ARG A 64 11.68 16.20 -0.42
CA ARG A 64 10.52 16.51 -1.28
C ARG A 64 10.27 15.51 -2.40
N VAL A 65 11.30 14.83 -2.86
CA VAL A 65 11.19 13.80 -3.92
C VAL A 65 10.76 12.45 -3.38
N GLU A 66 10.76 12.26 -2.07
CA GLU A 66 10.42 11.01 -1.42
C GLU A 66 8.90 10.83 -1.29
N PRO A 67 8.37 9.65 -1.62
CA PRO A 67 6.93 9.39 -1.48
C PRO A 67 6.40 9.62 -0.07
N ILE A 68 7.20 9.30 0.96
CA ILE A 68 6.82 9.47 2.38
C ILE A 68 6.60 10.94 2.76
N ALA A 69 7.40 11.87 2.22
CA ALA A 69 7.22 13.30 2.48
C ALA A 69 5.88 13.81 1.94
N ARG A 70 5.36 13.20 0.86
CA ARG A 70 4.04 13.48 0.31
C ARG A 70 2.93 12.88 1.17
N ASP A 71 3.08 11.64 1.60
CA ASP A 71 2.09 10.94 2.44
C ASP A 71 1.94 11.63 3.80
N LEU A 72 3.04 12.13 4.39
CA LEU A 72 3.06 12.92 5.62
C LEU A 72 2.98 14.44 5.39
N GLY A 73 2.47 14.86 4.22
CA GLY A 73 2.43 16.26 3.79
C GLY A 73 1.63 17.20 4.68
N ALA A 74 0.72 16.69 5.51
CA ALA A 74 -0.02 17.48 6.49
C ALA A 74 0.86 18.00 7.63
N ILE A 75 1.94 17.29 8.00
CA ILE A 75 2.84 17.69 9.08
C ILE A 75 3.68 18.89 8.62
N GLU A 76 3.68 19.99 9.35
CA GLU A 76 4.50 21.17 9.06
C GLU A 76 5.75 21.27 9.93
N ARG A 77 5.59 21.07 11.23
CA ARG A 77 6.68 21.16 12.20
C ARG A 77 6.42 20.30 13.43
N ALA A 78 7.47 20.00 14.17
CA ALA A 78 7.40 19.42 15.50
C ALA A 78 8.17 20.27 16.51
N GLU A 79 7.77 20.20 17.78
CA GLU A 79 8.33 20.97 18.88
C GLU A 79 8.46 20.08 20.12
N ALA A 80 9.67 19.93 20.64
CA ALA A 80 9.89 19.23 21.90
C ALA A 80 9.48 20.13 23.09
N LEU A 81 8.53 19.70 23.90
CA LEU A 81 8.16 20.37 25.15
C LEU A 81 9.12 19.97 26.29
N ASP A 82 9.54 18.72 26.28
CA ASP A 82 10.54 18.13 27.13
C ASP A 82 11.14 16.90 26.45
N GLU A 83 12.05 16.16 27.13
CA GLU A 83 12.70 14.97 26.58
C GLU A 83 11.72 13.87 26.07
N HIS A 84 10.49 13.85 26.61
CA HIS A 84 9.52 12.78 26.31
C HIS A 84 8.14 13.28 25.93
N THR A 85 8.03 14.54 25.54
CA THR A 85 6.77 15.13 25.08
C THR A 85 7.03 15.98 23.84
N VAL A 86 6.32 15.68 22.74
CA VAL A 86 6.44 16.41 21.49
C VAL A 86 5.07 16.89 21.00
N LEU A 87 5.01 18.12 20.51
CA LEU A 87 3.89 18.63 19.71
C LEU A 87 4.21 18.43 18.22
N ILE A 88 3.23 17.93 17.48
CA ILE A 88 3.27 17.88 16.01
C ILE A 88 2.19 18.81 15.48
N HIS A 89 2.60 19.79 14.68
CA HIS A 89 1.73 20.77 14.07
C HIS A 89 1.50 20.43 12.61
N THR A 90 0.28 20.61 12.16
CA THR A 90 -0.15 20.33 10.77
C THR A 90 -0.65 21.61 10.11
N GLY A 91 -0.48 21.72 8.80
CA GLY A 91 -0.96 22.88 8.01
C GLY A 91 -2.43 22.79 7.65
N VAL A 92 -3.01 21.61 7.82
CA VAL A 92 -4.44 21.32 7.60
C VAL A 92 -4.90 20.36 8.70
N ALA A 93 -6.21 20.31 8.94
CA ALA A 93 -6.76 19.34 9.89
C ALA A 93 -6.32 17.90 9.52
N ALA A 94 -5.75 17.19 10.48
CA ALA A 94 -5.25 15.83 10.29
C ALA A 94 -5.76 14.89 11.40
N PRO A 95 -7.06 14.55 11.42
CA PRO A 95 -7.63 13.72 12.48
C PRO A 95 -7.09 12.30 12.52
N LEU A 96 -6.49 11.82 11.43
CA LEU A 96 -5.81 10.51 11.34
C LEU A 96 -4.30 10.61 11.59
N LEU A 97 -3.78 11.74 12.10
CA LEU A 97 -2.35 11.91 12.34
C LEU A 97 -1.74 10.79 13.19
N PRO A 98 -2.38 10.29 14.26
CA PRO A 98 -1.83 9.16 15.00
C PRO A 98 -1.55 7.93 14.13
N ALA A 99 -2.45 7.56 13.21
CA ALA A 99 -2.19 6.46 12.29
C ALA A 99 -1.04 6.78 11.31
N LEU A 100 -0.97 8.02 10.82
CA LEU A 100 0.08 8.47 9.90
C LEU A 100 1.47 8.41 10.51
N THR A 101 1.60 8.58 11.84
CA THR A 101 2.91 8.56 12.53
C THR A 101 3.53 7.17 12.63
N GLU A 102 2.83 6.10 12.22
CA GLU A 102 3.45 4.80 11.94
C GLU A 102 4.52 4.91 10.86
N ALA A 103 4.26 5.71 9.84
CA ALA A 103 5.17 5.92 8.71
C ALA A 103 6.27 6.96 8.99
N LEU A 104 6.20 7.69 10.10
CA LEU A 104 7.24 8.62 10.55
C LEU A 104 8.40 7.84 11.19
N MET A 105 9.26 7.25 10.35
CA MET A 105 10.38 6.44 10.80
C MET A 105 11.42 7.27 11.53
N ILE A 106 11.68 6.93 12.79
CA ILE A 106 12.61 7.65 13.65
C ILE A 106 14.02 7.07 13.47
N VAL A 107 14.97 7.97 13.18
CA VAL A 107 16.40 7.69 13.02
C VAL A 107 17.20 8.38 14.11
N GLU A 108 18.42 7.93 14.37
CA GLU A 108 19.33 8.60 15.32
C GLU A 108 19.94 9.86 14.66
N PRO A 109 19.61 11.07 15.18
CA PRO A 109 19.97 12.33 14.53
C PRO A 109 21.49 12.57 14.38
N GLY A 110 22.28 12.22 15.41
CA GLY A 110 23.73 12.42 15.38
C GLY A 110 24.42 11.54 14.34
N GLN A 111 23.97 10.31 14.17
CA GLN A 111 24.47 9.41 13.12
C GLN A 111 24.13 9.95 11.73
N TRP A 112 22.88 10.38 11.53
CA TRP A 112 22.44 10.97 10.27
C TRP A 112 23.25 12.23 9.92
N GLN A 113 23.39 13.17 10.87
CA GLN A 113 24.14 14.40 10.67
C GLN A 113 25.63 14.15 10.36
N ARG A 114 26.22 13.13 11.00
CA ARG A 114 27.62 12.75 10.79
C ARG A 114 27.88 12.12 9.43
N LEU A 115 26.96 11.26 8.95
CA LEU A 115 27.17 10.43 7.76
C LEU A 115 26.49 11.00 6.51
N GLY A 116 25.47 11.83 6.66
CA GLY A 116 24.58 12.22 5.58
C GLY A 116 23.75 11.05 5.07
N ARG A 117 22.90 11.31 4.07
CA ARG A 117 21.96 10.34 3.51
C ARG A 117 22.63 9.06 3.00
N GLU A 118 23.68 9.21 2.19
CA GLU A 118 24.36 8.06 1.56
C GLU A 118 25.08 7.19 2.60
N GLY A 119 25.80 7.80 3.53
CA GLY A 119 26.48 7.06 4.60
C GLY A 119 25.51 6.41 5.57
N PHE A 120 24.41 7.10 5.91
CA PHE A 120 23.38 6.54 6.78
C PHE A 120 22.66 5.34 6.12
N ALA A 121 22.52 5.32 4.81
CA ALA A 121 21.92 4.17 4.10
C ALA A 121 22.77 2.89 4.27
N VAL A 122 24.07 3.01 4.51
CA VAL A 122 24.99 1.88 4.73
C VAL A 122 25.15 1.54 6.21
N GLU A 123 25.11 2.55 7.09
CA GLU A 123 25.25 2.40 8.54
C GLU A 123 24.02 2.98 9.28
N PRO A 124 22.82 2.41 9.07
CA PRO A 124 21.58 2.95 9.64
C PRO A 124 21.48 2.66 11.14
N VAL A 125 20.98 3.64 11.90
CA VAL A 125 20.75 3.54 13.34
C VAL A 125 19.31 3.93 13.67
N GLY A 126 18.55 2.97 14.20
CA GLY A 126 17.16 3.13 14.64
C GLY A 126 16.96 2.56 16.04
N THR A 127 15.70 2.43 16.47
CA THR A 127 15.30 1.92 17.79
C THR A 127 14.77 0.50 17.76
N GLY A 128 14.56 -0.07 16.56
CA GLY A 128 13.83 -1.32 16.37
C GLY A 128 14.58 -2.57 16.85
N PRO A 129 13.92 -3.73 16.81
CA PRO A 129 14.43 -4.99 17.41
C PRO A 129 15.66 -5.57 16.71
N PHE A 130 16.00 -5.11 15.50
CA PHE A 130 17.17 -5.58 14.76
C PHE A 130 17.99 -4.42 14.23
N LYS A 131 19.32 -4.60 14.25
CA LYS A 131 20.31 -3.66 13.71
C LYS A 131 21.02 -4.26 12.50
N LEU A 132 21.32 -3.44 11.49
CA LEU A 132 22.04 -3.87 10.29
C LEU A 132 23.49 -4.22 10.64
N VAL A 133 23.97 -5.32 10.09
CA VAL A 133 25.37 -5.77 10.15
C VAL A 133 26.02 -5.71 8.78
N GLU A 134 25.31 -6.19 7.76
CA GLU A 134 25.79 -6.27 6.39
C GLU A 134 24.65 -6.02 5.41
N TRP A 135 24.94 -5.27 4.37
CA TRP A 135 24.01 -5.01 3.27
C TRP A 135 24.67 -5.20 1.92
N SER A 136 23.97 -5.88 1.03
CA SER A 136 24.26 -5.95 -0.40
C SER A 136 22.94 -6.03 -1.19
N GLU A 137 22.99 -5.91 -2.52
CA GLU A 137 21.78 -6.08 -3.36
C GLU A 137 21.16 -7.48 -3.24
N ALA A 138 21.94 -8.49 -2.90
CA ALA A 138 21.49 -9.87 -2.78
C ALA A 138 21.07 -10.29 -1.37
N LYS A 139 21.60 -9.61 -0.33
CA LYS A 139 21.44 -10.05 1.06
C LYS A 139 21.53 -8.90 2.05
N ALA A 140 20.68 -8.93 3.07
CA ALA A 140 20.86 -8.16 4.31
C ALA A 140 21.01 -9.11 5.49
N THR A 141 21.98 -8.82 6.37
CA THR A 141 22.19 -9.51 7.65
C THR A 141 21.91 -8.54 8.78
N LEU A 142 21.04 -8.93 9.70
CA LEU A 142 20.67 -8.13 10.85
C LEU A 142 20.83 -8.95 12.13
N ASP A 143 21.44 -8.33 13.16
CA ASP A 143 21.54 -8.90 14.49
C ASP A 143 20.41 -8.41 15.41
N ALA A 144 20.06 -9.22 16.40
CA ALA A 144 19.12 -8.86 17.44
C ALA A 144 19.62 -7.67 18.29
N HIS A 145 18.79 -6.65 18.45
CA HIS A 145 19.04 -5.55 19.39
C HIS A 145 18.57 -5.95 20.80
N ARG A 146 19.37 -6.79 21.47
CA ARG A 146 19.04 -7.36 22.79
C ARG A 146 18.90 -6.31 23.90
N ALA A 147 19.59 -5.18 23.79
CA ALA A 147 19.48 -4.06 24.73
C ALA A 147 18.31 -3.11 24.43
N GLY A 148 17.59 -3.34 23.33
CA GLY A 148 16.43 -2.53 22.94
C GLY A 148 15.24 -2.74 23.86
N TRP A 149 14.29 -1.83 23.82
CA TRP A 149 13.07 -1.86 24.62
C TRP A 149 12.11 -3.02 24.20
N ARG A 150 12.31 -3.58 23.01
CA ARG A 150 11.53 -4.70 22.43
C ARG A 150 12.50 -5.72 21.80
N PRO A 151 13.24 -6.49 22.63
CA PRO A 151 14.22 -7.44 22.12
C PRO A 151 13.51 -8.60 21.37
N PRO A 152 14.01 -8.99 20.20
CA PRO A 152 13.44 -10.11 19.45
C PRO A 152 13.78 -11.44 20.10
N LYS A 153 13.01 -12.50 19.74
CA LYS A 153 13.21 -13.85 20.27
C LYS A 153 14.28 -14.64 19.49
N VAL A 154 14.52 -14.28 18.22
CA VAL A 154 15.61 -14.86 17.40
C VAL A 154 16.89 -14.02 17.49
N ASP A 155 18.04 -14.62 17.16
CA ASP A 155 19.35 -13.98 17.30
C ASP A 155 19.64 -12.97 16.17
N GLY A 156 19.00 -13.15 15.01
CA GLY A 156 19.16 -12.27 13.86
C GLY A 156 18.28 -12.68 12.69
N LEU A 157 18.41 -11.93 11.61
CA LEU A 157 17.71 -12.15 10.36
C LEU A 157 18.69 -12.16 9.19
N HIS A 158 18.52 -13.12 8.28
CA HIS A 158 19.12 -13.09 6.96
C HIS A 158 18.03 -12.89 5.92
N ILE A 159 18.03 -11.77 5.23
CA ILE A 159 17.03 -11.43 4.21
C ILE A 159 17.71 -11.58 2.85
N PHE A 160 17.15 -12.42 1.97
CA PHE A 160 17.69 -12.71 0.64
C PHE A 160 16.79 -12.14 -0.45
N ALA A 161 17.39 -11.49 -1.44
CA ALA A 161 16.72 -11.10 -2.67
C ALA A 161 16.69 -12.29 -3.64
N LEU A 162 15.59 -13.03 -3.68
CA LEU A 162 15.36 -14.15 -4.58
C LEU A 162 14.18 -13.80 -5.52
N PRO A 163 14.44 -13.19 -6.69
CA PRO A 163 13.38 -12.70 -7.59
C PRO A 163 12.55 -13.84 -8.20
N ASP A 164 13.18 -15.00 -8.45
CA ASP A 164 12.49 -16.15 -9.01
C ASP A 164 11.71 -16.94 -7.96
N THR A 165 10.42 -17.16 -8.22
CA THR A 165 9.51 -17.84 -7.27
C THR A 165 9.86 -19.32 -7.10
N SER A 166 10.29 -20.01 -8.18
CA SER A 166 10.70 -21.40 -8.09
C SER A 166 11.93 -21.58 -7.20
N SER A 167 12.87 -20.64 -7.27
CA SER A 167 14.03 -20.60 -6.38
C SER A 167 13.63 -20.42 -4.91
N ARG A 168 12.60 -19.59 -4.62
CA ARG A 168 12.06 -19.47 -3.25
C ARG A 168 11.43 -20.78 -2.77
N VAL A 169 10.62 -21.43 -3.61
CA VAL A 169 10.00 -22.74 -3.26
C VAL A 169 11.09 -23.77 -2.96
N GLN A 170 12.12 -23.91 -3.82
CA GLN A 170 13.21 -24.84 -3.61
C GLN A 170 14.02 -24.54 -2.34
N ALA A 171 14.22 -23.28 -2.03
CA ALA A 171 14.92 -22.88 -0.80
C ALA A 171 14.09 -23.19 0.46
N MET A 172 12.76 -23.07 0.41
CA MET A 172 11.87 -23.51 1.48
C MET A 172 11.92 -25.04 1.67
N LEU A 173 11.76 -25.81 0.59
CA LEU A 173 11.77 -27.28 0.63
C LEU A 173 13.11 -27.90 1.04
N SER A 174 14.20 -27.14 0.95
CA SER A 174 15.55 -27.55 1.38
C SER A 174 15.98 -26.93 2.71
N ASP A 175 15.04 -26.39 3.49
CA ASP A 175 15.27 -25.75 4.81
C ASP A 175 16.31 -24.60 4.80
N ARG A 176 16.54 -23.99 3.62
CA ARG A 176 17.45 -22.83 3.50
C ARG A 176 16.75 -21.50 3.79
N LEU A 177 15.43 -21.48 3.76
CA LEU A 177 14.60 -20.37 4.16
C LEU A 177 13.57 -20.83 5.18
N ASP A 178 13.39 -20.04 6.23
CA ASP A 178 12.31 -20.21 7.20
C ASP A 178 11.01 -19.54 6.74
N ILE A 179 11.13 -18.43 5.97
CA ILE A 179 9.99 -17.64 5.50
C ILE A 179 10.24 -17.22 4.04
N ALA A 180 9.24 -17.39 3.19
CA ALA A 180 9.24 -16.85 1.84
C ALA A 180 7.99 -16.00 1.60
N VAL A 181 8.16 -14.81 1.02
CA VAL A 181 7.09 -13.86 0.69
C VAL A 181 6.84 -13.81 -0.81
N ALA A 182 5.75 -13.16 -1.25
CA ALA A 182 5.35 -13.01 -2.65
C ALA A 182 5.22 -14.37 -3.37
N MET A 183 4.58 -15.31 -2.71
CA MET A 183 4.25 -16.64 -3.23
C MET A 183 2.93 -16.60 -4.03
N SER A 184 2.57 -17.70 -4.68
CA SER A 184 1.22 -17.96 -5.20
C SER A 184 0.57 -19.06 -4.37
N ARG A 185 -0.73 -19.29 -4.60
CA ARG A 185 -1.46 -20.40 -3.99
C ARG A 185 -0.79 -21.75 -4.29
N ASP A 186 -0.42 -22.01 -5.55
CA ASP A 186 0.24 -23.25 -5.95
C ASP A 186 1.60 -23.44 -5.27
N ASN A 187 2.34 -22.35 -5.08
CA ASN A 187 3.61 -22.39 -4.34
C ASN A 187 3.39 -22.76 -2.87
N ILE A 188 2.31 -22.26 -2.25
CA ILE A 188 1.94 -22.61 -0.88
C ILE A 188 1.64 -24.10 -0.80
N LEU A 189 0.81 -24.65 -1.68
CA LEU A 189 0.50 -26.08 -1.73
C LEU A 189 1.76 -26.95 -1.88
N ALA A 190 2.73 -26.51 -2.70
CA ALA A 190 4.01 -27.18 -2.83
C ALA A 190 4.80 -27.21 -1.51
N VAL A 191 4.87 -26.06 -0.81
CA VAL A 191 5.56 -25.97 0.49
C VAL A 191 4.84 -26.79 1.58
N GLU A 192 3.52 -26.77 1.60
CA GLU A 192 2.71 -27.57 2.54
C GLU A 192 2.93 -29.08 2.36
N SER A 193 3.07 -29.54 1.13
CA SER A 193 3.41 -30.95 0.85
C SER A 193 4.80 -31.36 1.38
N GLY A 194 5.69 -30.37 1.58
CA GLY A 194 7.02 -30.55 2.20
C GLY A 194 7.05 -30.31 3.72
N GLY A 195 5.88 -30.15 4.37
CA GLY A 195 5.77 -29.98 5.83
C GLY A 195 5.77 -28.52 6.32
N GLY A 196 5.87 -27.56 5.44
CA GLY A 196 5.65 -26.13 5.78
C GLY A 196 4.16 -25.79 5.88
N ARG A 197 3.85 -24.48 5.94
CA ARG A 197 2.47 -23.98 5.91
C ARG A 197 2.36 -22.68 5.16
N GLY A 198 1.17 -22.42 4.63
CA GLY A 198 0.81 -21.10 4.09
C GLY A 198 0.43 -20.11 5.19
N ASP A 199 0.67 -18.85 4.89
CA ASP A 199 0.14 -17.71 5.63
C ASP A 199 -0.35 -16.67 4.63
N ILE A 200 -1.55 -16.12 4.88
CA ILE A 200 -2.20 -15.18 3.97
C ILE A 200 -2.39 -13.88 4.73
N GLY A 201 -1.72 -12.84 4.25
CA GLY A 201 -1.88 -11.49 4.79
C GLY A 201 -2.84 -10.68 3.95
N THR A 202 -3.74 -9.97 4.60
CA THR A 202 -4.56 -8.93 3.98
C THR A 202 -3.73 -7.67 3.77
N THR A 203 -4.16 -6.86 2.82
CA THR A 203 -3.58 -5.52 2.57
C THR A 203 -4.69 -4.48 2.46
N ILE A 204 -4.33 -3.21 2.50
CA ILE A 204 -5.27 -2.13 2.22
C ILE A 204 -5.10 -1.68 0.75
N SER A 205 -5.09 -2.65 -0.14
CA SER A 205 -4.87 -2.41 -1.57
C SER A 205 -5.87 -3.15 -2.44
N VAL A 206 -6.24 -2.54 -3.54
CA VAL A 206 -7.12 -3.11 -4.56
C VAL A 206 -6.39 -3.14 -5.90
N LEU A 207 -6.41 -4.27 -6.57
CA LEU A 207 -5.93 -4.35 -7.95
C LEU A 207 -7.00 -3.81 -8.90
N GLY A 208 -6.58 -3.00 -9.87
CA GLY A 208 -7.46 -2.47 -10.90
C GLY A 208 -6.74 -2.18 -12.20
N ILE A 209 -7.52 -1.93 -13.25
CA ILE A 209 -7.06 -1.41 -14.54
C ILE A 209 -7.60 0.00 -14.69
N SER A 210 -6.75 1.00 -14.47
CA SER A 210 -7.10 2.42 -14.56
C SER A 210 -7.18 2.88 -16.00
N PHE A 211 -8.18 3.68 -16.35
CA PHE A 211 -8.29 4.33 -17.65
C PHE A 211 -7.55 5.67 -17.66
N ILE A 212 -6.89 5.99 -18.79
CA ILE A 212 -6.12 7.22 -18.97
C ILE A 212 -6.99 8.23 -19.72
N LEU A 213 -8.02 8.76 -19.04
CA LEU A 213 -9.04 9.59 -19.67
C LEU A 213 -8.52 10.95 -20.14
N THR A 214 -7.53 11.52 -19.45
CA THR A 214 -6.97 12.86 -19.77
C THR A 214 -6.01 12.86 -20.98
N LYS A 215 -5.59 11.71 -21.46
CA LYS A 215 -4.65 11.55 -22.60
C LYS A 215 -5.27 10.79 -23.77
N THR A 216 -6.38 10.12 -23.55
CA THR A 216 -7.11 9.40 -24.58
C THR A 216 -7.98 10.37 -25.36
N ALA A 217 -8.13 10.17 -26.67
CA ALA A 217 -8.93 11.04 -27.56
C ALA A 217 -10.39 11.14 -27.06
N ASP A 218 -10.99 12.30 -27.21
CA ASP A 218 -12.33 12.60 -26.68
C ASP A 218 -13.44 11.71 -27.30
N ASP A 219 -13.23 11.23 -28.51
CA ASP A 219 -14.14 10.31 -29.23
C ASP A 219 -13.87 8.83 -28.94
N HIS A 220 -12.88 8.53 -28.12
CA HIS A 220 -12.58 7.13 -27.77
C HIS A 220 -13.67 6.54 -26.86
N PRO A 221 -14.12 5.28 -27.07
CA PRO A 221 -15.21 4.66 -26.30
C PRO A 221 -15.08 4.76 -24.79
N ILE A 222 -13.87 4.63 -24.22
CA ILE A 222 -13.66 4.70 -22.75
C ILE A 222 -13.94 6.06 -22.14
N GLN A 223 -14.13 7.13 -22.92
CA GLN A 223 -14.58 8.43 -22.40
C GLN A 223 -16.05 8.37 -21.92
N ASP A 224 -16.87 7.51 -22.51
CA ASP A 224 -18.25 7.33 -22.06
C ASP A 224 -18.30 6.49 -20.76
N LYS A 225 -18.91 7.04 -19.72
CA LYS A 225 -19.10 6.35 -18.44
C LYS A 225 -19.83 5.00 -18.61
N ARG A 226 -20.82 4.91 -19.50
CA ARG A 226 -21.56 3.68 -19.76
C ARG A 226 -20.65 2.56 -20.27
N VAL A 227 -19.67 2.91 -21.11
CA VAL A 227 -18.65 1.97 -21.58
C VAL A 227 -17.80 1.48 -20.41
N ARG A 228 -17.30 2.37 -19.56
CA ARG A 228 -16.48 1.99 -18.40
C ARG A 228 -17.25 1.09 -17.40
N GLN A 229 -18.54 1.38 -17.20
CA GLN A 229 -19.42 0.52 -16.40
C GLN A 229 -19.63 -0.85 -17.09
N ALA A 230 -19.85 -0.87 -18.41
CA ALA A 230 -19.97 -2.11 -19.17
C ALA A 230 -18.74 -3.02 -18.99
N LEU A 231 -17.52 -2.45 -19.05
CA LEU A 231 -16.29 -3.20 -18.82
C LEU A 231 -16.23 -3.83 -17.42
N ASN A 232 -16.79 -3.16 -16.39
CA ASN A 232 -16.87 -3.71 -15.03
C ASN A 232 -17.91 -4.84 -14.92
N TYR A 233 -19.05 -4.75 -15.62
CA TYR A 233 -20.07 -5.83 -15.68
C TYR A 233 -19.57 -7.04 -16.47
N ALA A 234 -18.69 -6.84 -17.46
CA ALA A 234 -18.22 -7.90 -18.34
C ALA A 234 -17.25 -8.88 -17.66
N VAL A 235 -16.62 -8.51 -16.53
CA VAL A 235 -15.57 -9.30 -15.89
C VAL A 235 -16.12 -10.23 -14.83
N ASN A 236 -15.92 -11.55 -14.99
CA ASN A 236 -16.28 -12.57 -14.00
C ASN A 236 -15.23 -12.64 -12.88
N LYS A 237 -15.34 -11.71 -11.93
CA LYS A 237 -14.37 -11.57 -10.83
C LYS A 237 -14.36 -12.79 -9.92
N ASP A 238 -15.53 -13.33 -9.58
CA ASP A 238 -15.65 -14.49 -8.68
C ASP A 238 -14.99 -15.74 -9.28
N ALA A 239 -15.15 -15.98 -10.58
CA ALA A 239 -14.56 -17.13 -11.26
C ALA A 239 -13.03 -17.09 -11.24
N TYR A 240 -12.40 -15.96 -11.55
CA TYR A 240 -10.94 -15.91 -11.53
C TYR A 240 -10.38 -15.84 -10.10
N ILE A 241 -11.12 -15.24 -9.15
CA ILE A 241 -10.76 -15.24 -7.72
C ILE A 241 -10.73 -16.67 -7.20
N GLU A 242 -11.75 -17.47 -7.50
CA GLU A 242 -11.77 -18.90 -7.16
C GLU A 242 -10.59 -19.63 -7.80
N ALA A 243 -10.38 -19.45 -9.11
CA ALA A 243 -9.37 -20.19 -9.86
C ALA A 243 -7.92 -19.84 -9.43
N LEU A 244 -7.61 -18.54 -9.22
CA LEU A 244 -6.24 -18.08 -8.95
C LEU A 244 -5.92 -17.99 -7.46
N PHE A 245 -6.93 -17.70 -6.63
CA PHE A 245 -6.75 -17.42 -5.21
C PHE A 245 -7.50 -18.41 -4.30
N GLY A 246 -8.32 -19.33 -4.85
CA GLY A 246 -9.11 -20.29 -4.08
C GLY A 246 -10.16 -19.64 -3.19
N GLY A 247 -10.76 -18.52 -3.65
CA GLY A 247 -11.75 -17.79 -2.89
C GLY A 247 -11.20 -17.01 -1.68
N LEU A 248 -9.87 -16.90 -1.53
CA LEU A 248 -9.22 -16.30 -0.38
C LEU A 248 -9.17 -14.76 -0.41
N THR A 249 -9.59 -14.16 -1.50
CA THR A 249 -9.82 -12.71 -1.64
C THR A 249 -11.22 -12.46 -2.16
N LYS A 250 -11.63 -11.20 -2.25
CA LYS A 250 -12.95 -10.80 -2.73
C LYS A 250 -12.87 -9.74 -3.82
N ALA A 251 -13.91 -9.68 -4.65
CA ALA A 251 -14.06 -8.64 -5.66
C ALA A 251 -14.15 -7.26 -5.00
N SER A 252 -13.55 -6.24 -5.63
CA SER A 252 -13.65 -4.87 -5.14
C SER A 252 -14.66 -4.04 -5.92
N SER A 253 -15.22 -3.04 -5.22
CA SER A 253 -16.17 -2.06 -5.75
C SER A 253 -15.59 -0.65 -5.85
N GLN A 254 -14.46 -0.40 -5.19
CA GLN A 254 -13.92 0.94 -4.95
C GLN A 254 -12.40 0.89 -4.75
N PRO A 255 -11.68 2.03 -4.76
CA PRO A 255 -10.21 2.03 -4.72
C PRO A 255 -9.60 1.71 -3.33
N THR A 256 -10.34 1.02 -2.46
CA THR A 256 -9.86 0.67 -1.11
C THR A 256 -10.56 -0.57 -0.57
N THR A 257 -10.07 -1.12 0.53
CA THR A 257 -10.64 -2.27 1.25
C THR A 257 -11.36 -1.84 2.51
N GLU A 258 -12.09 -2.75 3.16
CA GLU A 258 -12.84 -2.50 4.40
C GLU A 258 -11.95 -2.02 5.57
N ALA A 259 -10.67 -2.40 5.58
CA ALA A 259 -9.74 -1.99 6.62
C ALA A 259 -9.33 -0.51 6.53
N ALA A 260 -9.66 0.21 5.45
CA ALA A 260 -9.35 1.62 5.31
C ALA A 260 -10.45 2.51 5.90
N PHE A 261 -10.05 3.57 6.58
CA PHE A 261 -10.97 4.62 6.99
C PHE A 261 -11.69 5.24 5.79
N GLY A 262 -13.02 5.30 5.84
CA GLY A 262 -13.86 5.85 4.77
C GLY A 262 -14.14 4.90 3.62
N HIS A 263 -13.89 3.59 3.78
CA HIS A 263 -14.49 2.59 2.90
C HIS A 263 -16.02 2.68 2.99
N ASN A 264 -16.69 2.66 1.85
CA ASN A 264 -18.15 2.76 1.79
C ASN A 264 -18.78 1.36 1.74
N PRO A 265 -19.38 0.86 2.83
CA PRO A 265 -19.96 -0.48 2.88
C PRO A 265 -21.26 -0.63 2.07
N SER A 266 -21.87 0.49 1.63
CA SER A 266 -23.10 0.46 0.81
C SER A 266 -22.82 0.22 -0.66
N VAL A 267 -21.55 0.28 -1.11
CA VAL A 267 -21.17 0.10 -2.51
C VAL A 267 -20.72 -1.34 -2.74
N SER A 268 -21.52 -2.09 -3.49
CA SER A 268 -21.21 -3.48 -3.85
C SER A 268 -20.42 -3.56 -5.16
N PRO A 269 -19.58 -4.60 -5.35
CA PRO A 269 -18.92 -4.85 -6.62
C PRO A 269 -19.92 -4.99 -7.78
N TYR A 270 -19.53 -4.55 -8.97
CA TYR A 270 -20.30 -4.81 -10.19
C TYR A 270 -20.46 -6.32 -10.36
N PRO A 271 -21.71 -6.85 -10.43
CA PRO A 271 -21.92 -8.27 -10.66
C PRO A 271 -21.48 -8.65 -12.09
N PHE A 272 -21.12 -9.91 -12.29
CA PHE A 272 -20.88 -10.42 -13.64
C PHE A 272 -22.20 -10.50 -14.41
N ASP A 273 -22.37 -9.61 -15.38
CA ASP A 273 -23.56 -9.52 -16.25
C ASP A 273 -23.14 -9.10 -17.67
N PRO A 274 -22.70 -10.07 -18.50
CA PRO A 274 -22.26 -9.77 -19.86
C PRO A 274 -23.39 -9.28 -20.77
N ASP A 275 -24.66 -9.57 -20.47
CA ASP A 275 -25.79 -9.07 -21.25
C ASP A 275 -26.04 -7.60 -20.96
N ARG A 276 -25.96 -7.19 -19.69
CA ARG A 276 -25.98 -5.78 -19.31
C ARG A 276 -24.78 -5.03 -19.89
N ALA A 277 -23.59 -5.64 -19.91
CA ALA A 277 -22.41 -5.05 -20.55
C ALA A 277 -22.64 -4.77 -22.03
N ARG A 278 -23.17 -5.75 -22.79
CA ARG A 278 -23.52 -5.56 -24.23
C ARG A 278 -24.57 -4.48 -24.43
N ALA A 279 -25.59 -4.44 -23.56
CA ALA A 279 -26.62 -3.40 -23.61
C ALA A 279 -26.02 -2.00 -23.44
N LEU A 280 -25.17 -1.80 -22.42
CA LEU A 280 -24.52 -0.52 -22.17
C LEU A 280 -23.57 -0.10 -23.31
N LEU A 281 -22.82 -1.06 -23.90
CA LEU A 281 -21.99 -0.80 -25.07
C LEU A 281 -22.86 -0.35 -26.28
N ALA A 282 -23.97 -1.01 -26.53
CA ALA A 282 -24.89 -0.63 -27.60
C ALA A 282 -25.54 0.73 -27.36
N GLU A 283 -26.01 1.01 -26.14
CA GLU A 283 -26.52 2.32 -25.70
C GLU A 283 -25.50 3.45 -25.89
N ALA A 284 -24.21 3.15 -25.73
CA ALA A 284 -23.10 4.07 -25.94
C ALA A 284 -22.70 4.22 -27.42
N GLY A 285 -23.25 3.41 -28.33
CA GLY A 285 -22.96 3.46 -29.76
C GLY A 285 -21.91 2.46 -30.25
N TYR A 286 -21.53 1.49 -29.42
CA TYR A 286 -20.50 0.49 -29.72
C TYR A 286 -21.03 -0.97 -29.65
N PRO A 287 -22.09 -1.32 -30.39
CA PRO A 287 -22.70 -2.66 -30.34
C PRO A 287 -21.75 -3.79 -30.78
N ASP A 288 -20.78 -3.47 -31.65
CA ASP A 288 -19.77 -4.41 -32.14
C ASP A 288 -18.49 -4.40 -31.31
N GLY A 289 -18.48 -3.64 -30.21
CA GLY A 289 -17.32 -3.48 -29.35
C GLY A 289 -16.27 -2.50 -29.90
N PHE A 290 -15.05 -2.60 -29.33
CA PHE A 290 -13.91 -1.75 -29.70
C PHE A 290 -12.61 -2.38 -29.22
N SER A 291 -11.46 -1.72 -29.44
CA SER A 291 -10.17 -2.17 -28.93
C SER A 291 -9.46 -1.06 -28.16
N PHE A 292 -8.69 -1.45 -27.14
CA PHE A 292 -7.79 -0.57 -26.40
C PHE A 292 -6.57 -1.33 -25.86
N THR A 293 -5.51 -0.59 -25.50
CA THR A 293 -4.29 -1.16 -24.93
C THR A 293 -4.19 -0.86 -23.43
N ALA A 294 -3.97 -1.89 -22.63
CA ALA A 294 -3.65 -1.78 -21.22
C ALA A 294 -2.17 -2.12 -20.95
N GLN A 295 -1.44 -1.19 -20.34
CA GLN A 295 -0.06 -1.42 -19.91
C GLN A 295 -0.06 -2.09 -18.54
N VAL A 296 0.62 -3.22 -18.38
CA VAL A 296 0.66 -3.96 -17.10
C VAL A 296 2.10 -4.26 -16.69
N THR A 297 2.40 -4.16 -15.40
CA THR A 297 3.70 -4.60 -14.88
C THR A 297 3.69 -6.11 -14.66
N ILE A 298 4.80 -6.77 -15.00
CA ILE A 298 5.07 -8.15 -14.63
C ILE A 298 6.10 -8.13 -13.50
N GLY A 299 5.76 -8.71 -12.38
CA GLY A 299 6.59 -8.73 -11.18
C GLY A 299 5.89 -8.02 -10.01
N GLY A 300 5.90 -8.61 -8.84
CA GLY A 300 5.14 -8.14 -7.66
C GLY A 300 4.11 -9.15 -7.16
N GLY A 301 3.88 -10.24 -7.92
CA GLY A 301 3.02 -11.35 -7.52
C GLY A 301 2.78 -12.31 -8.67
N ALA A 302 2.87 -13.60 -8.40
CA ALA A 302 2.72 -14.66 -9.42
C ALA A 302 1.32 -14.68 -10.08
N SER A 303 0.30 -14.11 -9.44
CA SER A 303 -1.09 -14.14 -9.91
C SER A 303 -1.50 -12.92 -10.72
N LEU A 304 -0.67 -11.89 -10.86
CA LEU A 304 -1.06 -10.64 -11.56
C LEU A 304 -1.28 -10.85 -13.07
N ALA A 305 -0.33 -11.48 -13.75
CA ALA A 305 -0.45 -11.70 -15.19
C ALA A 305 -1.65 -12.58 -15.56
N PRO A 306 -1.91 -13.73 -14.90
CA PRO A 306 -3.13 -14.51 -15.13
C PRO A 306 -4.42 -13.73 -14.87
N ALA A 307 -4.49 -12.90 -13.83
CA ALA A 307 -5.68 -12.09 -13.56
C ALA A 307 -5.97 -11.08 -14.70
N TYR A 308 -4.95 -10.37 -15.20
CA TYR A 308 -5.12 -9.47 -16.35
C TYR A 308 -5.51 -10.22 -17.64
N GLN A 309 -4.97 -11.42 -17.86
CA GLN A 309 -5.32 -12.26 -19.01
C GLN A 309 -6.79 -12.71 -18.94
N GLN A 310 -7.28 -13.05 -17.73
CA GLN A 310 -8.68 -13.42 -17.56
C GLN A 310 -9.61 -12.22 -17.83
N VAL A 311 -9.27 -11.02 -17.34
CA VAL A 311 -10.02 -9.80 -17.68
C VAL A 311 -10.07 -9.60 -19.19
N ALA A 312 -8.95 -9.75 -19.91
CA ALA A 312 -8.92 -9.62 -21.37
C ALA A 312 -9.83 -10.65 -22.08
N ALA A 313 -9.84 -11.89 -21.59
CA ALA A 313 -10.69 -12.95 -22.13
C ALA A 313 -12.19 -12.67 -21.88
N ASP A 314 -12.55 -12.17 -20.70
CA ASP A 314 -13.94 -11.83 -20.37
C ASP A 314 -14.45 -10.64 -21.21
N LEU A 315 -13.62 -9.60 -21.40
CA LEU A 315 -13.95 -8.46 -22.26
C LEU A 315 -14.15 -8.87 -23.72
N LEU A 316 -13.37 -9.82 -24.21
CA LEU A 316 -13.52 -10.35 -25.57
C LEU A 316 -14.91 -10.98 -25.79
N ASN A 317 -15.51 -11.61 -24.78
CA ASN A 317 -16.85 -12.20 -24.84
C ASN A 317 -17.97 -11.18 -25.08
N VAL A 318 -17.70 -9.89 -24.85
CA VAL A 318 -18.63 -8.79 -25.13
C VAL A 318 -18.19 -7.90 -26.29
N GLY A 319 -17.21 -8.38 -27.11
CA GLY A 319 -16.72 -7.69 -28.31
C GLY A 319 -15.59 -6.68 -28.04
N VAL A 320 -15.10 -6.57 -26.79
CA VAL A 320 -14.03 -5.61 -26.45
C VAL A 320 -12.66 -6.29 -26.42
N VAL A 321 -11.74 -5.82 -27.26
CA VAL A 321 -10.38 -6.37 -27.37
C VAL A 321 -9.42 -5.55 -26.51
N MET A 322 -9.04 -6.06 -25.35
CA MET A 322 -7.99 -5.47 -24.51
C MET A 322 -6.63 -6.08 -24.84
N THR A 323 -5.76 -5.31 -25.48
CA THR A 323 -4.38 -5.72 -25.76
C THR A 323 -3.50 -5.46 -24.53
N LEU A 324 -2.96 -6.51 -23.92
CA LEU A 324 -2.03 -6.39 -22.81
C LEU A 324 -0.61 -6.09 -23.31
N ARG A 325 -0.03 -5.01 -22.82
CA ARG A 325 1.36 -4.63 -23.10
C ARG A 325 2.15 -4.56 -21.80
N THR A 326 3.16 -5.39 -21.68
CA THR A 326 4.04 -5.40 -20.50
C THR A 326 4.91 -4.16 -20.43
N MET A 327 5.11 -3.62 -19.24
CA MET A 327 6.02 -2.51 -18.97
C MET A 327 6.88 -2.76 -17.71
N PRO A 328 8.14 -2.26 -17.69
CA PRO A 328 8.94 -2.20 -16.46
C PRO A 328 8.30 -1.27 -15.40
N VAL A 329 8.57 -1.54 -14.12
CA VAL A 329 8.09 -0.70 -13.01
C VAL A 329 8.54 0.77 -13.15
N GLN A 330 9.75 1.02 -13.66
CA GLN A 330 10.25 2.37 -13.91
C GLN A 330 9.40 3.14 -14.93
N GLN A 331 8.82 2.44 -15.91
CA GLN A 331 7.89 3.06 -16.87
C GLN A 331 6.55 3.40 -16.21
N LEU A 332 6.03 2.53 -15.33
CA LEU A 332 4.85 2.85 -14.51
C LEU A 332 5.09 4.12 -13.68
N ILE A 333 6.24 4.22 -13.02
CA ILE A 333 6.61 5.41 -12.22
C ILE A 333 6.63 6.67 -13.09
N ARG A 334 7.25 6.64 -14.29
CA ARG A 334 7.23 7.77 -15.23
C ARG A 334 5.82 8.10 -15.71
N GLY A 335 5.00 7.09 -16.00
CA GLY A 335 3.59 7.30 -16.33
C GLY A 335 2.87 8.11 -15.24
N ILE A 336 3.02 7.69 -13.98
CA ILE A 336 2.40 8.35 -12.82
C ILE A 336 2.95 9.77 -12.59
N GLN A 337 4.26 9.99 -12.73
CA GLN A 337 4.91 11.27 -12.41
C GLN A 337 4.90 12.27 -13.56
N GLU A 338 5.05 11.79 -14.79
CA GLU A 338 5.31 12.59 -16.00
C GLU A 338 4.19 12.48 -17.04
N GLY A 339 3.25 11.54 -16.83
CA GLY A 339 2.16 11.27 -17.79
C GLY A 339 2.63 10.57 -19.07
N GLU A 340 3.75 9.85 -19.03
CA GLU A 340 4.31 9.10 -20.17
C GLU A 340 3.63 7.74 -20.33
N TRP A 341 2.41 7.73 -20.88
CA TRP A 341 1.64 6.52 -21.14
C TRP A 341 1.72 6.09 -22.61
N ARG A 342 1.60 4.78 -22.87
CA ARG A 342 1.60 4.17 -24.22
C ARG A 342 0.39 3.28 -24.44
N GLY A 343 -0.79 3.77 -24.11
CA GLY A 343 -2.06 3.05 -24.23
C GLY A 343 -3.15 3.83 -23.53
N GLU A 344 -4.34 3.29 -23.51
CA GLU A 344 -5.54 3.92 -22.98
C GLU A 344 -5.83 3.50 -21.52
N ALA A 345 -5.12 2.46 -21.03
CA ALA A 345 -5.26 1.99 -19.66
C ALA A 345 -3.95 1.43 -19.08
N PHE A 346 -3.89 1.25 -17.77
CA PHE A 346 -2.77 0.60 -17.10
C PHE A 346 -3.19 -0.13 -15.83
N GLY A 347 -2.51 -1.25 -15.54
CA GLY A 347 -2.70 -2.01 -14.31
C GLY A 347 -2.03 -1.34 -13.12
N MET A 348 -2.74 -1.24 -12.00
CA MET A 348 -2.25 -0.57 -10.80
C MET A 348 -2.89 -1.14 -9.52
N ASN A 349 -2.13 -1.11 -8.43
CA ASN A 349 -2.67 -1.27 -7.08
C ASN A 349 -3.10 0.09 -6.53
N TYR A 350 -4.38 0.20 -6.18
CA TYR A 350 -4.92 1.30 -5.39
C TYR A 350 -4.63 1.00 -3.92
N SER A 351 -3.70 1.71 -3.34
CA SER A 351 -3.22 1.40 -1.99
C SER A 351 -3.48 2.54 -1.01
N ALA A 352 -4.15 2.24 0.08
CA ALA A 352 -4.26 3.08 1.26
C ALA A 352 -3.21 2.74 2.34
N GLU A 353 -2.30 1.79 2.05
CA GLU A 353 -1.17 1.48 2.91
C GLU A 353 -0.40 2.75 3.31
N ARG A 354 0.18 2.77 4.47
CA ARG A 354 0.85 3.89 5.15
C ARG A 354 -0.06 4.95 5.76
N THR A 355 -1.30 5.09 5.31
CA THR A 355 -2.19 6.13 5.83
C THR A 355 -3.48 5.56 6.41
N THR A 356 -3.82 4.31 6.06
CA THR A 356 -5.09 3.67 6.35
C THR A 356 -6.33 4.50 5.94
N ASP A 357 -6.16 5.45 5.01
CA ASP A 357 -7.17 6.42 4.58
C ASP A 357 -7.53 6.19 3.10
N ALA A 358 -8.80 5.93 2.83
CA ALA A 358 -9.34 5.75 1.48
C ALA A 358 -9.13 6.98 0.57
N LEU A 359 -8.95 8.16 1.14
CA LEU A 359 -8.63 9.36 0.36
C LEU A 359 -7.22 9.32 -0.26
N ARG A 360 -6.30 8.49 0.23
CA ARG A 360 -4.96 8.41 -0.34
C ARG A 360 -4.95 7.94 -1.80
N PRO A 361 -5.52 6.79 -2.17
CA PRO A 361 -5.65 6.41 -3.57
C PRO A 361 -6.55 7.38 -4.35
N ALA A 362 -7.61 7.92 -3.74
CA ALA A 362 -8.49 8.90 -4.36
C ALA A 362 -7.74 10.16 -4.80
N ARG A 363 -6.85 10.69 -3.97
CA ARG A 363 -6.03 11.86 -4.32
C ARG A 363 -5.15 11.62 -5.54
N LEU A 364 -4.56 10.43 -5.67
CA LEU A 364 -3.73 10.07 -6.83
C LEU A 364 -4.55 9.96 -8.12
N HIS A 365 -5.82 9.59 -8.01
CA HIS A 365 -6.74 9.43 -9.13
C HIS A 365 -7.70 10.63 -9.26
N SER A 366 -7.19 11.85 -9.13
CA SER A 366 -7.96 13.09 -9.20
C SER A 366 -7.17 14.20 -9.89
N CYS A 367 -7.80 15.33 -10.12
CA CYS A 367 -7.15 16.55 -10.66
C CYS A 367 -6.05 17.12 -9.73
N ILE A 368 -5.91 16.66 -8.50
CA ILE A 368 -4.85 17.05 -7.56
C ILE A 368 -3.47 16.58 -8.06
N GLN A 369 -3.42 15.46 -8.79
CA GLN A 369 -2.18 14.94 -9.35
C GLN A 369 -1.64 15.90 -10.43
N ARG A 370 -0.32 16.07 -10.46
CA ARG A 370 0.33 16.98 -11.43
C ARG A 370 0.06 16.61 -12.89
N THR A 371 0.02 15.30 -13.16
CA THR A 371 -0.26 14.71 -14.47
C THR A 371 -1.39 13.70 -14.32
N PRO A 372 -2.64 14.18 -14.11
CA PRO A 372 -3.74 13.28 -13.84
C PRO A 372 -4.03 12.41 -15.06
N TRP A 373 -4.34 11.14 -14.84
CA TRP A 373 -4.90 10.25 -15.86
C TRP A 373 -6.43 10.18 -15.79
N TYR A 374 -7.01 10.56 -14.67
CA TYR A 374 -8.42 10.77 -14.43
C TYR A 374 -8.62 12.09 -13.70
N CYS A 375 -9.56 12.91 -14.16
CA CYS A 375 -9.84 14.20 -13.58
C CYS A 375 -11.36 14.47 -13.65
N ASN A 376 -11.97 14.57 -12.47
CA ASN A 376 -13.33 15.04 -12.25
C ASN A 376 -13.25 16.14 -11.20
N GLU A 377 -13.52 17.39 -11.59
CA GLU A 377 -13.33 18.58 -10.73
C GLU A 377 -14.29 18.55 -9.52
N ASP A 378 -15.55 18.16 -9.72
CA ASP A 378 -16.54 18.08 -8.63
C ASP A 378 -16.12 17.04 -7.58
N LEU A 379 -15.65 15.90 -8.03
CA LEU A 379 -15.08 14.87 -7.16
C LEU A 379 -13.82 15.36 -6.45
N THR A 380 -12.96 16.07 -7.17
CA THR A 380 -11.71 16.62 -6.61
C THR A 380 -11.98 17.62 -5.51
N GLU A 381 -13.00 18.46 -5.64
CA GLU A 381 -13.39 19.40 -4.60
C GLU A 381 -13.96 18.69 -3.35
N LYS A 382 -14.73 17.61 -3.55
CA LYS A 382 -15.16 16.75 -2.43
C LYS A 382 -13.97 16.10 -1.71
N ILE A 383 -12.97 15.63 -2.45
CA ILE A 383 -11.73 15.08 -1.88
C ILE A 383 -11.01 16.16 -1.04
N ARG A 384 -10.87 17.39 -1.54
CA ARG A 384 -10.26 18.51 -0.78
C ARG A 384 -11.03 18.81 0.50
N THR A 385 -12.37 18.86 0.39
CA THR A 385 -13.25 19.11 1.53
C THR A 385 -13.09 18.02 2.59
N ALA A 386 -13.10 16.75 2.18
CA ALA A 386 -12.91 15.63 3.09
C ALA A 386 -11.53 15.68 3.79
N PHE A 387 -10.46 16.03 3.06
CA PHE A 387 -9.12 16.22 3.66
C PHE A 387 -9.08 17.35 4.67
N ALA A 388 -9.82 18.45 4.44
CA ALA A 388 -9.85 19.62 5.33
C ALA A 388 -10.78 19.41 6.54
N THR A 389 -11.59 18.37 6.58
CA THR A 389 -12.56 18.12 7.65
C THR A 389 -11.88 17.52 8.88
N SER A 390 -12.02 18.16 10.03
CA SER A 390 -11.41 17.76 11.30
C SER A 390 -12.27 16.80 12.13
N ASP A 391 -13.59 16.82 11.96
CA ASP A 391 -14.50 15.86 12.60
C ASP A 391 -14.42 14.52 11.88
N LEU A 392 -14.21 13.42 12.63
CA LEU A 392 -14.01 12.10 12.07
C LEU A 392 -15.26 11.52 11.40
N GLU A 393 -16.44 11.77 11.95
CA GLU A 393 -17.70 11.24 11.40
C GLU A 393 -18.07 11.96 10.11
N ASP A 394 -17.96 13.29 10.09
CA ASP A 394 -18.16 14.07 8.87
C ASP A 394 -17.14 13.73 7.81
N ARG A 395 -15.85 13.55 8.18
CA ARG A 395 -14.81 13.12 7.25
C ARG A 395 -15.10 11.73 6.68
N ARG A 396 -15.53 10.76 7.53
CA ARG A 396 -15.93 9.43 7.10
C ARG A 396 -17.04 9.51 6.05
N ARG A 397 -18.13 10.21 6.37
CA ARG A 397 -19.28 10.39 5.47
C ARG A 397 -18.86 10.98 4.12
N LEU A 398 -18.05 12.06 4.14
CA LEU A 398 -17.54 12.68 2.90
C LEU A 398 -16.64 11.72 2.10
N THR A 399 -15.83 10.92 2.78
CA THR A 399 -14.98 9.93 2.11
C THR A 399 -15.82 8.81 1.49
N GLU A 400 -16.86 8.33 2.18
CA GLU A 400 -17.81 7.35 1.66
C GLU A 400 -18.56 7.87 0.42
N GLU A 401 -18.93 9.16 0.40
CA GLU A 401 -19.50 9.81 -0.79
C GLU A 401 -18.50 9.82 -1.97
N VAL A 402 -17.22 10.12 -1.70
CA VAL A 402 -16.13 10.06 -2.70
C VAL A 402 -16.02 8.64 -3.27
N MET A 403 -16.07 7.61 -2.42
CA MET A 403 -16.00 6.21 -2.87
C MET A 403 -17.18 5.82 -3.76
N ALA A 404 -18.40 6.28 -3.42
CA ALA A 404 -19.60 6.03 -4.24
C ALA A 404 -19.49 6.68 -5.64
N ILE A 405 -18.92 7.88 -5.72
CA ILE A 405 -18.70 8.56 -7.01
C ILE A 405 -17.65 7.81 -7.84
N TYR A 406 -16.56 7.34 -7.23
CA TYR A 406 -15.57 6.50 -7.92
C TYR A 406 -16.18 5.21 -8.47
N HIS A 407 -17.06 4.58 -7.72
CA HIS A 407 -17.78 3.40 -8.21
C HIS A 407 -18.63 3.76 -9.42
N ASP A 408 -19.50 4.78 -9.30
CA ASP A 408 -20.44 5.17 -10.37
C ASP A 408 -19.73 5.67 -11.63
N ASP A 409 -18.66 6.44 -11.48
CA ASP A 409 -17.90 6.96 -12.63
C ASP A 409 -16.98 5.92 -13.29
N ALA A 410 -16.69 4.85 -12.57
CA ALA A 410 -15.91 3.70 -13.02
C ALA A 410 -14.59 4.09 -13.73
N PRO A 411 -13.70 4.90 -13.15
CA PRO A 411 -12.44 5.31 -13.79
C PRO A 411 -11.44 4.15 -13.91
N ALA A 412 -11.82 2.97 -13.44
CA ALA A 412 -11.07 1.74 -13.54
C ALA A 412 -11.99 0.52 -13.66
N ILE A 413 -11.44 -0.59 -14.15
CA ILE A 413 -12.01 -1.91 -13.88
C ILE A 413 -11.52 -2.31 -12.48
N TRP A 414 -12.45 -2.31 -11.51
CA TRP A 414 -12.18 -2.77 -10.15
C TRP A 414 -12.05 -4.28 -10.15
N MET A 415 -10.91 -4.81 -9.73
CA MET A 415 -10.64 -6.24 -9.80
C MET A 415 -10.90 -6.93 -8.45
N HIS A 416 -9.91 -7.00 -7.58
CA HIS A 416 -10.00 -7.69 -6.30
C HIS A 416 -9.11 -7.02 -5.24
N GLU A 417 -9.39 -7.32 -3.98
CA GLU A 417 -8.53 -6.92 -2.87
C GLU A 417 -7.20 -7.71 -2.93
N VAL A 418 -6.09 -7.01 -2.76
CA VAL A 418 -4.77 -7.64 -2.84
C VAL A 418 -4.48 -8.37 -1.55
N ILE A 419 -4.13 -9.65 -1.68
CA ILE A 419 -3.64 -10.49 -0.57
C ILE A 419 -2.19 -10.91 -0.83
N MET A 420 -1.46 -11.14 0.25
CA MET A 420 -0.08 -11.60 0.18
C MET A 420 0.02 -13.06 0.65
N PHE A 421 0.45 -13.93 -0.24
CA PHE A 421 0.79 -15.30 0.10
C PHE A 421 2.23 -15.38 0.60
N LYS A 422 2.41 -15.98 1.76
CA LYS A 422 3.69 -16.28 2.39
C LYS A 422 3.78 -17.74 2.71
N ALA A 423 4.96 -18.32 2.59
CA ALA A 423 5.27 -19.67 3.00
C ALA A 423 6.12 -19.65 4.28
N LEU A 424 5.76 -20.46 5.25
CA LEU A 424 6.44 -20.60 6.54
C LEU A 424 6.95 -22.03 6.69
N GLY A 425 8.22 -22.15 7.05
CA GLY A 425 8.84 -23.44 7.39
C GLY A 425 8.26 -24.03 8.68
N PRO A 426 8.43 -25.34 8.92
CA PRO A 426 7.83 -26.04 10.06
C PRO A 426 8.31 -25.52 11.42
N ARG A 427 9.52 -24.94 11.46
CA ARG A 427 10.13 -24.40 12.69
C ARG A 427 9.57 -23.03 13.09
N VAL A 428 8.94 -22.28 12.19
CA VAL A 428 8.47 -20.91 12.45
C VAL A 428 7.21 -20.94 13.32
N LYS A 429 7.26 -20.24 14.45
CA LYS A 429 6.13 -20.00 15.36
C LYS A 429 5.92 -18.50 15.55
N ASN A 430 4.71 -18.12 15.98
CA ASN A 430 4.34 -16.74 16.32
C ASN A 430 4.59 -15.74 15.18
N PHE A 431 4.54 -16.21 13.92
CA PHE A 431 4.56 -15.31 12.77
C PHE A 431 3.26 -14.52 12.72
N ARG A 432 3.39 -13.19 12.63
CA ARG A 432 2.25 -12.28 12.48
C ARG A 432 2.59 -11.17 11.49
N GLN A 433 1.63 -10.82 10.68
CA GLN A 433 1.65 -9.61 9.86
C GLN A 433 0.46 -8.74 10.28
N ASP A 434 0.71 -7.46 10.50
CA ASP A 434 -0.33 -6.45 10.64
C ASP A 434 -0.30 -5.55 9.40
N LEU A 435 -1.34 -5.62 8.58
CA LEU A 435 -1.42 -4.96 7.28
C LEU A 435 -0.13 -5.16 6.45
N THR A 436 0.77 -4.19 6.44
CA THR A 436 2.03 -4.22 5.68
C THR A 436 3.26 -4.55 6.52
N VAL A 437 3.11 -4.62 7.86
CA VAL A 437 4.23 -4.82 8.78
C VAL A 437 4.37 -6.28 9.15
N LEU A 438 5.54 -6.85 8.87
CA LEU A 438 5.94 -8.18 9.36
C LEU A 438 6.58 -8.04 10.75
N ASN A 439 6.00 -8.69 11.75
CA ASN A 439 6.47 -8.62 13.14
C ASN A 439 7.56 -9.66 13.39
N TYR A 440 8.77 -9.41 12.88
CA TYR A 440 9.91 -10.32 13.00
C TYR A 440 10.40 -10.55 14.45
N ASP A 441 10.13 -9.62 15.36
CA ASP A 441 10.54 -9.71 16.78
C ASP A 441 9.73 -10.73 17.58
N GLU A 442 8.54 -11.08 17.13
CA GLU A 442 7.69 -12.08 17.77
C GLU A 442 7.98 -13.51 17.32
N ILE A 443 8.70 -13.67 16.20
CA ILE A 443 9.02 -14.96 15.61
C ILE A 443 9.88 -15.80 16.56
N GLU A 444 9.50 -17.07 16.73
CA GLU A 444 10.28 -18.09 17.40
C GLU A 444 10.61 -19.20 16.41
N LEU A 445 11.82 -19.74 16.50
CA LEU A 445 12.21 -20.94 15.79
C LEU A 445 12.29 -22.10 16.80
N VAL A 446 11.50 -23.13 16.56
CA VAL A 446 11.55 -24.38 17.34
C VAL A 446 12.44 -25.39 16.62
N PRO A 447 13.07 -26.33 17.36
CA PRO A 447 13.93 -27.37 16.78
C PRO A 447 13.22 -28.23 15.74
#